data_c341a3aced9f1735c1da44ba83fe6db2
#
_entry.id   c341a3aced9f1735c1da44ba83fe6db2
#
_cell.length_a   1.000
_cell.length_b   1.000
_cell.length_c   1.000
_cell.angle_alpha   90.00
_cell.angle_beta   90.00
_cell.angle_gamma   90.00
#
_symmetry.space_group_name_H-M   'P 1'
#
loop_
_entity.id
_entity.type
_entity.pdbx_description
1 polymer ?
#
loop_
_entity_poly.entity_id
_entity_poly.type
_entity_poly.pdbx_seq_one_letter_code
_entity_poly.pdbx_strand_id
1 'polypeptide(L)'
;MMELQHMLERFLRQFKDVELLDSPFSIIDGEVGRLLINLNLNIFLKDDIYKKMIDISIIRLLKKEMKFTFQNNGLWTSPVAFLYVTDLIQIHTKDKKYADLNMVLYESYRPILMDYLKSESPFMEVFNDYIYGFSGIIFFLRQHSIAKADKELQVLCLKWIKKLLSSDLINLFETNQNKDKFIKENNLCGHEYVIMGMAHGFLGLIHQIDGWYKEFSILESQDYKRWNVLVEEIIETIISRNIKSKLGIIIPKVLKIDNCRRIVFEVDVEDKYFNYSWCHGAIGLMNFCNLYSKRNKYKNEIDLKLYNECIKSLSTNYCDEIIVDHCICHGLAGLYYYLFVNKLLNYELMNETCINLFHYYDNSTFIEKDNFQLLDANGGAFLVLLSLINKKRFIGDELFGYV
;
A
#
# COMPACT_ATOMS: atom_id res chain seq x y z
N MET A 1 -2.65 21.23 -21.72
CA MET A 1 -3.56 20.12 -22.12
C MET A 1 -3.03 19.32 -23.32
N MET A 2 -2.70 19.91 -24.48
CA MET A 2 -2.13 19.16 -25.61
C MET A 2 -0.85 18.41 -25.26
N GLU A 3 0.04 19.03 -24.52
CA GLU A 3 1.30 18.44 -24.06
C GLU A 3 1.06 17.22 -23.16
N LEU A 4 0.18 17.33 -22.16
CA LEU A 4 -0.21 16.21 -21.30
C LEU A 4 -0.87 15.06 -22.07
N GLN A 5 -1.62 15.36 -23.12
CA GLN A 5 -2.23 14.33 -23.96
C GLN A 5 -1.19 13.60 -24.81
N HIS A 6 -0.22 14.32 -25.35
CA HIS A 6 0.90 13.72 -26.10
C HIS A 6 1.77 12.84 -25.21
N MET A 7 2.00 13.28 -23.98
CA MET A 7 2.69 12.55 -22.93
C MET A 7 1.99 11.23 -22.61
N LEU A 8 0.68 11.28 -22.40
CA LEU A 8 -0.15 10.12 -22.14
C LEU A 8 -0.09 9.11 -23.30
N GLU A 9 -0.21 9.58 -24.55
CA GLU A 9 -0.12 8.74 -25.74
C GLU A 9 1.25 8.05 -25.87
N ARG A 10 2.33 8.73 -25.53
CA ARG A 10 3.69 8.17 -25.55
C ARG A 10 3.85 7.05 -24.52
N PHE A 11 3.38 7.29 -23.30
CA PHE A 11 3.35 6.28 -22.25
C PHE A 11 2.54 5.04 -22.67
N LEU A 12 1.33 5.26 -23.21
CA LEU A 12 0.46 4.19 -23.65
C LEU A 12 1.06 3.33 -24.76
N ARG A 13 1.88 3.91 -25.66
CA ARG A 13 2.59 3.14 -26.68
C ARG A 13 3.62 2.21 -26.05
N GLN A 14 4.38 2.68 -25.09
CA GLN A 14 5.40 1.88 -24.40
C GLN A 14 4.75 0.77 -23.54
N PHE A 15 3.61 1.05 -22.90
CA PHE A 15 2.90 0.09 -22.06
C PHE A 15 2.38 -1.15 -22.82
N LYS A 16 2.12 -1.04 -24.13
CA LYS A 16 1.58 -2.15 -24.93
C LYS A 16 2.56 -3.30 -25.15
N ASP A 17 3.85 -3.03 -25.17
CA ASP A 17 4.88 -3.93 -25.67
C ASP A 17 5.66 -4.68 -24.56
N VAL A 18 5.22 -4.54 -23.29
CA VAL A 18 5.93 -5.13 -22.14
C VAL A 18 5.65 -6.63 -22.01
N GLU A 19 6.69 -7.45 -21.94
CA GLU A 19 6.61 -8.87 -21.64
C GLU A 19 6.23 -9.15 -20.18
N LEU A 20 5.69 -10.35 -19.92
CA LEU A 20 5.27 -10.78 -18.59
C LEU A 20 6.47 -11.10 -17.70
N LEU A 21 6.45 -10.57 -16.49
CA LEU A 21 7.39 -10.91 -15.44
C LEU A 21 7.09 -12.28 -14.81
N ASP A 22 8.02 -12.81 -14.04
CA ASP A 22 7.97 -14.16 -13.45
C ASP A 22 6.85 -14.36 -12.41
N SER A 23 6.26 -13.29 -11.90
CA SER A 23 5.21 -13.31 -10.87
C SER A 23 3.82 -12.91 -11.41
N PRO A 24 3.12 -13.74 -12.19
CA PRO A 24 1.91 -13.34 -12.93
C PRO A 24 0.78 -12.82 -12.02
N PHE A 25 0.65 -13.32 -10.79
CA PHE A 25 -0.40 -12.93 -9.86
C PHE A 25 -0.05 -11.75 -8.96
N SER A 26 1.10 -11.15 -9.11
CA SER A 26 1.52 -9.99 -8.34
C SER A 26 0.84 -8.71 -8.83
N ILE A 27 0.33 -7.89 -7.90
CA ILE A 27 -0.07 -6.51 -8.19
C ILE A 27 1.18 -5.65 -8.41
N ILE A 28 2.28 -5.95 -7.71
CA ILE A 28 3.49 -5.13 -7.72
C ILE A 28 4.12 -5.14 -9.11
N ASP A 29 4.42 -6.32 -9.62
CA ASP A 29 5.29 -6.56 -10.78
C ASP A 29 4.71 -7.56 -11.80
N GLY A 30 3.44 -7.96 -11.65
CA GLY A 30 2.81 -8.99 -12.47
C GLY A 30 1.68 -8.52 -13.36
N GLU A 31 1.04 -9.50 -14.03
CA GLU A 31 -0.11 -9.26 -14.91
C GLU A 31 -1.32 -8.70 -14.15
N VAL A 32 -1.45 -8.98 -12.84
CA VAL A 32 -2.52 -8.42 -12.01
C VAL A 32 -2.35 -6.92 -11.82
N GLY A 33 -1.12 -6.42 -11.65
CA GLY A 33 -0.85 -4.98 -11.66
C GLY A 33 -1.21 -4.33 -12.99
N ARG A 34 -0.90 -5.00 -14.10
CA ARG A 34 -1.32 -4.57 -15.45
C ARG A 34 -2.84 -4.54 -15.61
N LEU A 35 -3.56 -5.53 -15.06
CA LEU A 35 -5.02 -5.52 -15.02
C LEU A 35 -5.57 -4.27 -14.34
N LEU A 36 -5.02 -3.90 -13.19
CA LEU A 36 -5.43 -2.72 -12.44
C LEU A 36 -5.18 -1.43 -13.24
N ILE A 37 -4.05 -1.32 -13.93
CA ILE A 37 -3.74 -0.19 -14.82
C ILE A 37 -4.74 -0.14 -15.99
N ASN A 38 -5.00 -1.26 -16.66
CA ASN A 38 -5.95 -1.32 -17.78
C ASN A 38 -7.39 -0.97 -17.34
N LEU A 39 -7.79 -1.37 -16.13
CA LEU A 39 -9.09 -0.99 -15.56
C LEU A 39 -9.18 0.54 -15.43
N ASN A 40 -8.17 1.17 -14.87
CA ASN A 40 -8.12 2.62 -14.73
C ASN A 40 -8.13 3.33 -16.09
N LEU A 41 -7.36 2.85 -17.06
CA LEU A 41 -7.36 3.37 -18.42
C LEU A 41 -8.75 3.28 -19.07
N ASN A 42 -9.41 2.13 -18.93
CA ASN A 42 -10.77 1.95 -19.46
C ASN A 42 -11.76 2.95 -18.86
N ILE A 43 -11.67 3.21 -17.57
CA ILE A 43 -12.58 4.13 -16.87
C ILE A 43 -12.27 5.61 -17.17
N PHE A 44 -10.98 5.99 -17.23
CA PHE A 44 -10.57 7.38 -17.45
C PHE A 44 -10.69 7.78 -18.91
N LEU A 45 -10.29 6.92 -19.82
CA LEU A 45 -10.23 7.23 -21.26
C LEU A 45 -11.49 6.78 -22.01
N LYS A 46 -12.29 5.88 -21.44
CA LYS A 46 -13.51 5.32 -22.03
C LYS A 46 -13.25 4.70 -23.42
N ASP A 47 -12.13 4.02 -23.58
CA ASP A 47 -11.72 3.37 -24.83
C ASP A 47 -11.81 1.85 -24.68
N ASP A 48 -12.58 1.22 -25.55
CA ASP A 48 -12.83 -0.24 -25.59
C ASP A 48 -11.56 -1.07 -25.80
N ILE A 49 -10.47 -0.47 -26.26
CA ILE A 49 -9.19 -1.18 -26.40
C ILE A 49 -8.70 -1.69 -25.04
N TYR A 50 -8.89 -0.90 -23.98
CA TYR A 50 -8.47 -1.30 -22.63
C TYR A 50 -9.36 -2.39 -22.04
N LYS A 51 -10.64 -2.40 -22.40
CA LYS A 51 -11.54 -3.51 -22.06
C LYS A 51 -11.07 -4.82 -22.72
N LYS A 52 -10.64 -4.78 -23.98
CA LYS A 52 -10.03 -5.95 -24.65
C LYS A 52 -8.72 -6.37 -23.99
N MET A 53 -7.90 -5.42 -23.56
CA MET A 53 -6.65 -5.72 -22.84
C MET A 53 -6.93 -6.38 -21.48
N ILE A 54 -7.97 -5.96 -20.75
CA ILE A 54 -8.43 -6.64 -19.53
C ILE A 54 -8.78 -8.10 -19.84
N ASP A 55 -9.55 -8.37 -20.88
CA ASP A 55 -9.92 -9.73 -21.27
C ASP A 55 -8.68 -10.59 -21.59
N ILE A 56 -7.73 -10.04 -22.35
CA ILE A 56 -6.49 -10.72 -22.70
C ILE A 56 -5.68 -11.07 -21.45
N SER A 57 -5.51 -10.13 -20.53
CA SER A 57 -4.78 -10.33 -19.27
C SER A 57 -5.47 -11.40 -18.40
N ILE A 58 -6.79 -11.37 -18.29
CA ILE A 58 -7.55 -12.42 -17.58
C ILE A 58 -7.32 -13.79 -18.21
N ILE A 59 -7.41 -13.92 -19.53
CA ILE A 59 -7.17 -15.19 -20.24
C ILE A 59 -5.74 -15.70 -20.00
N ARG A 60 -4.75 -14.81 -19.95
CA ARG A 60 -3.35 -15.17 -19.65
C ARG A 60 -3.21 -15.70 -18.24
N LEU A 61 -3.82 -15.04 -17.25
CA LEU A 61 -3.79 -15.45 -15.85
C LEU A 61 -4.50 -16.79 -15.63
N LEU A 62 -5.66 -17.01 -16.26
CA LEU A 62 -6.39 -18.28 -16.17
C LEU A 62 -5.64 -19.48 -16.76
N LYS A 63 -4.68 -19.25 -17.65
CA LYS A 63 -3.78 -20.30 -18.18
C LYS A 63 -2.61 -20.63 -17.25
N LYS A 64 -2.35 -19.82 -16.24
CA LYS A 64 -1.27 -20.07 -15.28
C LYS A 64 -1.77 -20.92 -14.13
N GLU A 65 -0.92 -21.82 -13.65
CA GLU A 65 -1.21 -22.59 -12.46
C GLU A 65 -1.23 -21.66 -11.24
N MET A 66 -2.39 -21.57 -10.59
CA MET A 66 -2.55 -20.78 -9.38
C MET A 66 -2.02 -21.60 -8.18
N LYS A 67 -0.75 -21.45 -7.86
CA LYS A 67 -0.16 -22.08 -6.68
C LYS A 67 -0.23 -21.14 -5.49
N PHE A 68 -0.92 -21.59 -4.44
CA PHE A 68 -0.76 -21.04 -3.11
C PHE A 68 0.46 -21.70 -2.46
N THR A 69 1.44 -20.92 -2.10
CA THR A 69 2.46 -21.35 -1.17
C THR A 69 2.25 -20.59 0.13
N PHE A 70 2.42 -21.26 1.27
CA PHE A 70 2.29 -20.63 2.58
C PHE A 70 3.29 -19.45 2.78
N GLN A 71 4.29 -19.35 1.94
CA GLN A 71 5.31 -18.30 1.99
C GLN A 71 4.94 -17.01 1.24
N ASN A 72 3.95 -17.05 0.32
CA ASN A 72 3.55 -15.92 -0.52
C ASN A 72 2.02 -15.80 -0.58
N ASN A 73 1.35 -15.63 0.56
CA ASN A 73 -0.11 -15.57 0.63
C ASN A 73 -0.65 -14.16 0.83
N GLY A 74 0.21 -13.14 0.77
CA GLY A 74 -0.20 -11.76 0.90
C GLY A 74 -1.07 -11.27 -0.26
N LEU A 75 -1.84 -10.23 -0.01
CA LEU A 75 -2.72 -9.62 -1.01
C LEU A 75 -1.98 -9.21 -2.28
N TRP A 76 -0.74 -8.72 -2.16
CA TRP A 76 -0.06 -8.05 -3.27
C TRP A 76 0.66 -9.00 -4.24
N THR A 77 1.01 -10.19 -3.80
CA THR A 77 1.91 -11.10 -4.57
C THR A 77 1.33 -12.49 -4.81
N SER A 78 0.08 -12.72 -4.44
CA SER A 78 -0.57 -14.02 -4.52
C SER A 78 -1.82 -13.97 -5.40
N PRO A 79 -2.41 -15.12 -5.71
CA PRO A 79 -3.70 -15.17 -6.40
C PRO A 79 -4.85 -14.42 -5.70
N VAL A 80 -4.74 -14.09 -4.40
CA VAL A 80 -5.68 -13.18 -3.72
C VAL A 80 -5.72 -11.81 -4.40
N ALA A 81 -4.58 -11.34 -4.94
CA ALA A 81 -4.51 -10.16 -5.75
C ALA A 81 -5.41 -10.23 -6.99
N PHE A 82 -5.40 -11.37 -7.67
CA PHE A 82 -6.23 -11.59 -8.85
C PHE A 82 -7.72 -11.57 -8.52
N LEU A 83 -8.13 -12.22 -7.41
CA LEU A 83 -9.51 -12.12 -6.93
C LEU A 83 -9.90 -10.67 -6.65
N TYR A 84 -9.06 -9.96 -5.92
CA TYR A 84 -9.34 -8.57 -5.56
C TYR A 84 -9.50 -7.66 -6.80
N VAL A 85 -8.59 -7.75 -7.76
CA VAL A 85 -8.66 -6.92 -8.98
C VAL A 85 -9.82 -7.34 -9.89
N THR A 86 -10.18 -8.63 -9.97
CA THR A 86 -11.38 -9.05 -10.71
C THR A 86 -12.67 -8.54 -10.08
N ASP A 87 -12.71 -8.43 -8.76
CA ASP A 87 -13.83 -7.80 -8.05
C ASP A 87 -13.95 -6.31 -8.38
N LEU A 88 -12.83 -5.58 -8.40
CA LEU A 88 -12.81 -4.18 -8.84
C LEU A 88 -13.30 -4.04 -10.30
N ILE A 89 -12.87 -4.93 -11.19
CA ILE A 89 -13.33 -4.93 -12.60
C ILE A 89 -14.85 -5.12 -12.67
N GLN A 90 -15.40 -6.10 -11.93
CA GLN A 90 -16.84 -6.33 -11.85
C GLN A 90 -17.59 -5.09 -11.36
N ILE A 91 -17.16 -4.50 -10.26
CA ILE A 91 -17.81 -3.34 -9.63
C ILE A 91 -17.85 -2.15 -10.59
N HIS A 92 -16.75 -1.87 -11.26
CA HIS A 92 -16.60 -0.66 -12.09
C HIS A 92 -17.10 -0.82 -13.52
N THR A 93 -17.02 -2.01 -14.11
CA THR A 93 -17.54 -2.25 -15.47
C THR A 93 -19.02 -2.65 -15.49
N LYS A 94 -19.51 -3.24 -14.39
CA LYS A 94 -20.86 -3.81 -14.26
C LYS A 94 -21.18 -4.87 -15.31
N ASP A 95 -20.16 -5.50 -15.90
CA ASP A 95 -20.32 -6.53 -16.91
C ASP A 95 -20.50 -7.90 -16.24
N LYS A 96 -21.61 -8.57 -16.60
CA LYS A 96 -21.98 -9.87 -16.01
C LYS A 96 -20.88 -10.92 -16.15
N LYS A 97 -20.13 -10.92 -17.26
CA LYS A 97 -19.05 -11.91 -17.47
C LYS A 97 -17.97 -11.85 -16.37
N TYR A 98 -17.66 -10.64 -15.86
CA TYR A 98 -16.70 -10.49 -14.77
C TYR A 98 -17.31 -10.85 -13.41
N ALA A 99 -18.62 -10.66 -13.23
CA ALA A 99 -19.32 -11.14 -12.03
C ALA A 99 -19.31 -12.66 -11.95
N ASP A 100 -19.62 -13.34 -13.05
CA ASP A 100 -19.59 -14.79 -13.13
C ASP A 100 -18.16 -15.33 -12.92
N LEU A 101 -17.15 -14.68 -13.51
CA LEU A 101 -15.73 -15.02 -13.31
C LEU A 101 -15.31 -14.85 -11.85
N ASN A 102 -15.65 -13.72 -11.23
CA ASN A 102 -15.30 -13.43 -9.85
C ASN A 102 -15.87 -14.47 -8.88
N MET A 103 -17.13 -14.90 -9.13
CA MET A 103 -17.75 -15.97 -8.34
C MET A 103 -17.00 -17.28 -8.50
N VAL A 104 -16.69 -17.71 -9.71
CA VAL A 104 -15.97 -18.98 -9.98
C VAL A 104 -14.59 -18.95 -9.35
N LEU A 105 -13.86 -17.85 -9.48
CA LEU A 105 -12.55 -17.69 -8.85
C LEU A 105 -12.65 -17.76 -7.33
N TYR A 106 -13.61 -17.05 -6.75
CA TYR A 106 -13.82 -17.06 -5.30
C TYR A 106 -14.14 -18.46 -4.78
N GLU A 107 -15.10 -19.16 -5.40
CA GLU A 107 -15.45 -20.52 -5.01
C GLU A 107 -14.27 -21.49 -5.09
N SER A 108 -13.42 -21.34 -6.10
CA SER A 108 -12.20 -22.14 -6.25
C SER A 108 -11.16 -21.84 -5.17
N TYR A 109 -11.11 -20.59 -4.70
CA TYR A 109 -10.12 -20.12 -3.74
C TYR A 109 -10.56 -20.24 -2.29
N ARG A 110 -11.84 -20.18 -2.03
CA ARG A 110 -12.42 -20.22 -0.70
C ARG A 110 -11.89 -21.39 0.16
N PRO A 111 -11.83 -22.63 -0.33
CA PRO A 111 -11.29 -23.75 0.46
C PRO A 111 -9.85 -23.52 0.91
N ILE A 112 -9.01 -22.95 0.04
CA ILE A 112 -7.60 -22.68 0.32
C ILE A 112 -7.46 -21.59 1.38
N LEU A 113 -8.25 -20.50 1.27
CA LEU A 113 -8.31 -19.47 2.31
C LEU A 113 -8.79 -20.03 3.65
N MET A 114 -9.77 -20.95 3.63
CA MET A 114 -10.26 -21.64 4.82
C MET A 114 -9.17 -22.47 5.48
N ASP A 115 -8.43 -23.25 4.71
CA ASP A 115 -7.32 -24.07 5.21
C ASP A 115 -6.20 -23.20 5.75
N TYR A 116 -5.88 -22.10 5.06
CA TYR A 116 -4.93 -21.11 5.53
C TYR A 116 -5.33 -20.53 6.90
N LEU A 117 -6.58 -20.10 7.05
CA LEU A 117 -7.09 -19.53 8.30
C LEU A 117 -7.30 -20.56 9.42
N LYS A 118 -7.43 -21.86 9.11
CA LYS A 118 -7.52 -22.96 10.09
C LYS A 118 -6.17 -23.47 10.57
N SER A 119 -5.10 -23.25 9.80
CA SER A 119 -3.79 -23.77 10.16
C SER A 119 -3.21 -23.04 11.39
N GLU A 120 -2.69 -23.81 12.34
CA GLU A 120 -2.16 -23.23 13.60
C GLU A 120 -0.71 -22.72 13.50
N SER A 121 0.01 -23.11 12.46
CA SER A 121 1.47 -23.00 12.41
C SER A 121 2.08 -22.00 11.43
N PRO A 122 1.49 -21.65 10.26
CA PRO A 122 2.24 -20.94 9.22
C PRO A 122 2.39 -19.46 9.43
N PHE A 123 1.87 -18.90 10.50
CA PHE A 123 1.71 -17.47 10.66
C PHE A 123 2.91 -16.76 11.30
N MET A 124 3.88 -17.52 11.81
CA MET A 124 4.92 -16.95 12.66
C MET A 124 5.95 -16.10 11.92
N GLU A 125 6.13 -16.31 10.62
CA GLU A 125 7.29 -15.76 9.92
C GLU A 125 7.03 -14.50 9.06
N VAL A 126 5.78 -14.30 8.56
CA VAL A 126 5.42 -13.14 7.68
C VAL A 126 4.13 -12.46 8.15
N PHE A 127 3.76 -12.65 9.40
CA PHE A 127 2.39 -12.47 9.86
C PHE A 127 1.87 -11.03 9.77
N ASN A 128 2.70 -10.07 10.10
CA ASN A 128 2.26 -8.67 10.24
C ASN A 128 2.39 -7.87 8.95
N ASP A 129 2.89 -8.49 7.90
CA ASP A 129 3.16 -7.84 6.63
C ASP A 129 1.86 -7.57 5.86
N TYR A 130 1.71 -6.36 5.34
CA TYR A 130 0.55 -6.00 4.53
C TYR A 130 0.70 -6.50 3.09
N ILE A 131 1.93 -6.57 2.59
CA ILE A 131 2.24 -7.01 1.23
C ILE A 131 2.20 -8.54 1.14
N TYR A 132 2.91 -9.22 2.04
CA TYR A 132 3.15 -10.67 1.97
C TYR A 132 2.36 -11.48 2.99
N GLY A 133 1.69 -10.83 3.94
CA GLY A 133 1.15 -11.50 5.12
C GLY A 133 -0.35 -11.36 5.35
N PHE A 134 -0.72 -11.70 6.58
CA PHE A 134 -2.11 -11.77 7.03
C PHE A 134 -2.82 -10.40 7.00
N SER A 135 -2.11 -9.31 7.21
CA SER A 135 -2.70 -7.96 7.12
C SER A 135 -3.32 -7.72 5.74
N GLY A 136 -2.68 -8.20 4.67
CA GLY A 136 -3.26 -8.16 3.32
C GLY A 136 -4.50 -9.04 3.17
N ILE A 137 -4.54 -10.19 3.85
CA ILE A 137 -5.75 -11.05 3.86
C ILE A 137 -6.90 -10.38 4.62
N ILE A 138 -6.63 -9.70 5.75
CA ILE A 138 -7.65 -8.91 6.45
C ILE A 138 -8.26 -7.85 5.51
N PHE A 139 -7.41 -7.14 4.76
CA PHE A 139 -7.84 -6.17 3.77
C PHE A 139 -8.75 -6.82 2.72
N PHE A 140 -8.31 -7.92 2.11
CA PHE A 140 -9.08 -8.66 1.12
C PHE A 140 -10.47 -9.06 1.63
N LEU A 141 -10.54 -9.66 2.82
CA LEU A 141 -11.82 -10.09 3.41
C LEU A 141 -12.77 -8.94 3.74
N ARG A 142 -12.25 -7.73 3.89
CA ARG A 142 -13.04 -6.52 4.09
C ARG A 142 -13.52 -5.89 2.79
N GLN A 143 -12.71 -5.91 1.76
CA GLN A 143 -12.95 -5.13 0.55
C GLN A 143 -13.59 -5.94 -0.58
N HIS A 144 -13.26 -7.22 -0.70
CA HIS A 144 -13.80 -8.06 -1.76
C HIS A 144 -15.30 -8.36 -1.54
N SER A 145 -16.13 -8.07 -2.53
CA SER A 145 -17.60 -8.06 -2.40
C SER A 145 -18.19 -9.38 -1.88
N ILE A 146 -17.67 -10.52 -2.35
CA ILE A 146 -18.16 -11.85 -1.94
C ILE A 146 -17.52 -12.28 -0.61
N ALA A 147 -16.19 -12.11 -0.45
CA ALA A 147 -15.49 -12.51 0.76
C ALA A 147 -15.99 -11.77 2.01
N LYS A 148 -16.35 -10.50 1.85
CA LYS A 148 -16.96 -9.67 2.89
C LYS A 148 -18.30 -10.23 3.40
N ALA A 149 -19.03 -10.98 2.60
CA ALA A 149 -20.27 -11.63 2.97
C ALA A 149 -20.09 -13.05 3.54
N ASP A 150 -18.87 -13.65 3.42
CA ASP A 150 -18.58 -15.00 3.89
C ASP A 150 -18.35 -15.06 5.41
N LYS A 151 -19.41 -15.37 6.14
CA LYS A 151 -19.40 -15.41 7.60
C LYS A 151 -18.39 -16.40 8.19
N GLU A 152 -18.12 -17.52 7.52
CA GLU A 152 -17.21 -18.53 8.04
C GLU A 152 -15.76 -18.04 7.97
N LEU A 153 -15.35 -17.46 6.86
CA LEU A 153 -14.04 -16.82 6.73
C LEU A 153 -13.89 -15.64 7.71
N GLN A 154 -14.94 -14.85 7.89
CA GLN A 154 -14.92 -13.75 8.85
C GLN A 154 -14.73 -14.21 10.29
N VAL A 155 -15.42 -15.28 10.70
CA VAL A 155 -15.26 -15.86 12.05
C VAL A 155 -13.83 -16.35 12.26
N LEU A 156 -13.26 -17.02 11.27
CA LEU A 156 -11.88 -17.49 11.35
C LEU A 156 -10.89 -16.33 11.41
N CYS A 157 -11.08 -15.31 10.59
CA CYS A 157 -10.25 -14.11 10.61
C CYS A 157 -10.34 -13.38 11.97
N LEU A 158 -11.56 -13.21 12.51
CA LEU A 158 -11.76 -12.60 13.83
C LEU A 158 -11.09 -13.42 14.96
N LYS A 159 -11.09 -14.75 14.89
CA LYS A 159 -10.36 -15.59 15.84
C LYS A 159 -8.88 -15.26 15.86
N TRP A 160 -8.29 -15.05 14.69
CA TRP A 160 -6.89 -14.65 14.55
C TRP A 160 -6.65 -13.23 15.07
N ILE A 161 -7.49 -12.27 14.70
CA ILE A 161 -7.39 -10.89 15.20
C ILE A 161 -7.44 -10.90 16.73
N LYS A 162 -8.36 -11.65 17.36
CA LYS A 162 -8.43 -11.79 18.82
C LYS A 162 -7.17 -12.41 19.42
N LYS A 163 -6.60 -13.43 18.78
CA LYS A 163 -5.35 -14.03 19.22
C LYS A 163 -4.21 -13.01 19.18
N LEU A 164 -4.15 -12.18 18.13
CA LEU A 164 -3.20 -11.08 18.03
C LEU A 164 -3.38 -10.04 19.15
N LEU A 165 -4.62 -9.61 19.38
CA LEU A 165 -4.94 -8.62 20.42
C LEU A 165 -4.68 -9.13 21.85
N SER A 166 -4.74 -10.43 22.07
CA SER A 166 -4.44 -11.07 23.35
C SER A 166 -2.94 -11.32 23.57
N SER A 167 -2.15 -11.27 22.50
CA SER A 167 -0.70 -11.42 22.58
C SER A 167 -0.06 -10.13 23.09
N ASP A 168 1.07 -10.26 23.78
CA ASP A 168 1.91 -9.10 24.05
C ASP A 168 2.35 -8.48 22.71
N LEU A 169 2.14 -7.17 22.56
CA LEU A 169 2.49 -6.46 21.33
C LEU A 169 3.93 -6.75 20.86
N ILE A 170 4.83 -6.91 21.80
CA ILE A 170 6.24 -7.19 21.52
C ILE A 170 6.39 -8.58 20.88
N ASN A 171 5.67 -9.59 21.37
CA ASN A 171 5.67 -10.91 20.75
C ASN A 171 5.13 -10.90 19.32
N LEU A 172 4.20 -9.98 19.00
CA LEU A 172 3.71 -9.78 17.62
C LEU A 172 4.80 -9.30 16.67
N PHE A 173 5.83 -8.62 17.19
CA PHE A 173 6.90 -8.03 16.38
C PHE A 173 8.16 -8.89 16.33
N GLU A 174 8.36 -9.78 17.31
CA GLU A 174 9.54 -10.67 17.35
C GLU A 174 9.56 -11.72 16.23
N THR A 175 8.40 -12.03 15.65
CA THR A 175 8.22 -13.15 14.71
C THR A 175 8.37 -12.78 13.23
N ASN A 176 8.90 -11.62 12.88
CA ASN A 176 8.99 -11.17 11.50
C ASN A 176 10.36 -11.54 10.88
N GLN A 177 10.41 -12.48 9.91
CA GLN A 177 11.65 -12.86 9.19
C GLN A 177 12.31 -11.68 8.46
N ASN A 178 11.53 -10.72 7.98
CA ASN A 178 12.06 -9.49 7.42
C ASN A 178 12.84 -8.65 8.45
N LYS A 179 12.57 -8.87 9.74
CA LYS A 179 13.31 -8.27 10.85
C LYS A 179 14.80 -8.62 10.79
N ASP A 180 15.13 -9.91 10.67
CA ASP A 180 16.54 -10.37 10.66
C ASP A 180 17.28 -9.85 9.42
N LYS A 181 16.63 -9.83 8.27
CA LYS A 181 17.18 -9.26 7.04
C LYS A 181 17.37 -7.76 7.19
N PHE A 182 16.37 -7.04 7.67
CA PHE A 182 16.43 -5.59 7.91
C PHE A 182 17.48 -5.23 8.94
N ILE A 183 17.56 -5.97 10.07
CA ILE A 183 18.57 -5.79 11.13
C ILE A 183 19.97 -5.98 10.55
N LYS A 184 20.21 -7.02 9.75
CA LYS A 184 21.50 -7.29 9.11
C LYS A 184 21.86 -6.22 8.09
N GLU A 185 20.94 -5.81 7.24
CA GLU A 185 21.15 -4.79 6.20
C GLU A 185 21.45 -3.40 6.77
N ASN A 186 20.92 -3.10 7.96
CA ASN A 186 21.12 -1.80 8.61
C ASN A 186 22.12 -1.85 9.78
N ASN A 187 22.91 -2.93 9.91
CA ASN A 187 23.94 -3.11 10.98
C ASN A 187 23.41 -2.90 12.41
N LEU A 188 22.14 -3.24 12.65
CA LEU A 188 21.50 -3.11 13.95
C LEU A 188 21.86 -4.32 14.81
N CYS A 189 22.75 -4.17 15.77
CA CYS A 189 23.22 -5.27 16.62
C CYS A 189 22.38 -5.43 17.89
N GLY A 190 21.88 -6.65 18.15
CA GLY A 190 21.58 -7.15 19.49
C GLY A 190 20.34 -6.61 20.21
N HIS A 191 19.48 -5.80 19.55
CA HIS A 191 18.29 -5.22 20.14
C HIS A 191 17.02 -5.69 19.47
N GLU A 192 15.93 -5.70 20.23
CA GLU A 192 14.60 -5.93 19.68
C GLU A 192 14.09 -4.67 18.96
N TYR A 193 13.62 -4.80 17.72
CA TYR A 193 13.14 -3.69 16.91
C TYR A 193 11.75 -3.97 16.36
N VAL A 194 10.95 -2.90 16.21
CA VAL A 194 9.64 -2.92 15.58
C VAL A 194 9.70 -2.12 14.27
N ILE A 195 9.38 -2.74 13.15
CA ILE A 195 9.24 -2.05 11.88
C ILE A 195 7.91 -1.29 11.88
N MET A 196 7.97 0.02 11.60
CA MET A 196 6.80 0.92 11.71
C MET A 196 5.99 1.07 10.41
N GLY A 197 6.50 0.63 9.28
CA GLY A 197 5.92 0.91 7.96
C GLY A 197 4.48 0.44 7.74
N MET A 198 3.82 1.06 6.74
CA MET A 198 2.53 0.62 6.23
C MET A 198 2.64 -0.69 5.44
N ALA A 199 3.69 -0.83 4.63
CA ALA A 199 3.88 -2.00 3.78
C ALA A 199 4.30 -3.24 4.58
N HIS A 200 5.34 -3.10 5.39
CA HIS A 200 6.05 -4.21 6.04
C HIS A 200 6.09 -4.10 7.57
N GLY A 201 5.15 -3.37 8.18
CA GLY A 201 5.26 -3.09 9.60
C GLY A 201 3.95 -2.90 10.34
N PHE A 202 4.12 -2.36 11.54
CA PHE A 202 3.07 -2.21 12.53
C PHE A 202 1.89 -1.36 12.07
N LEU A 203 2.14 -0.27 11.34
CA LEU A 203 1.07 0.62 10.88
C LEU A 203 0.12 -0.10 9.91
N GLY A 204 0.65 -0.96 9.02
CA GLY A 204 -0.16 -1.74 8.12
C GLY A 204 -1.08 -2.71 8.86
N LEU A 205 -0.57 -3.43 9.84
CA LEU A 205 -1.37 -4.34 10.66
C LEU A 205 -2.47 -3.61 11.42
N ILE A 206 -2.13 -2.52 12.12
CA ILE A 206 -3.11 -1.76 12.88
C ILE A 206 -4.19 -1.21 11.94
N HIS A 207 -3.79 -0.65 10.81
CA HIS A 207 -4.71 -0.11 9.82
C HIS A 207 -5.76 -1.15 9.41
N GLN A 208 -5.35 -2.38 9.18
CA GLN A 208 -6.27 -3.44 8.80
C GLN A 208 -7.15 -3.92 9.95
N ILE A 209 -6.61 -4.05 11.16
CA ILE A 209 -7.41 -4.42 12.34
C ILE A 209 -8.47 -3.35 12.63
N ASP A 210 -8.09 -2.09 12.64
CA ASP A 210 -9.04 -0.99 12.86
C ASP A 210 -10.11 -0.93 11.79
N GLY A 211 -9.72 -1.10 10.54
CA GLY A 211 -10.65 -1.19 9.44
C GLY A 211 -11.64 -2.35 9.62
N TRP A 212 -11.17 -3.50 10.10
CA TRP A 212 -12.02 -4.66 10.40
C TRP A 212 -13.09 -4.33 11.45
N TYR A 213 -12.67 -3.75 12.58
CA TYR A 213 -13.60 -3.41 13.65
C TYR A 213 -14.62 -2.35 13.24
N LYS A 214 -14.23 -1.38 12.43
CA LYS A 214 -15.14 -0.36 11.88
C LYS A 214 -16.14 -0.96 10.91
N GLU A 215 -15.68 -1.79 10.00
CA GLU A 215 -16.51 -2.39 8.95
C GLU A 215 -17.59 -3.32 9.52
N PHE A 216 -17.21 -4.15 10.49
CA PHE A 216 -18.13 -5.12 11.10
C PHE A 216 -18.79 -4.64 12.39
N SER A 217 -18.68 -3.34 12.71
CA SER A 217 -19.34 -2.70 13.88
C SER A 217 -19.04 -3.36 15.23
N ILE A 218 -17.82 -3.89 15.42
CA ILE A 218 -17.42 -4.62 16.64
C ILE A 218 -16.64 -3.68 17.61
N LEU A 219 -16.78 -2.37 17.46
CA LEU A 219 -16.01 -1.34 18.20
C LEU A 219 -16.24 -1.37 19.73
N GLU A 220 -17.33 -2.00 20.19
CA GLU A 220 -17.66 -2.10 21.60
C GLU A 220 -16.95 -3.23 22.34
N SER A 221 -16.20 -4.10 21.63
CA SER A 221 -15.47 -5.19 22.30
C SER A 221 -14.40 -4.65 23.25
N GLN A 222 -14.26 -5.28 24.43
CA GLN A 222 -13.23 -4.88 25.40
C GLN A 222 -11.80 -5.05 24.83
N ASP A 223 -11.61 -6.09 24.02
CA ASP A 223 -10.32 -6.36 23.38
C ASP A 223 -9.89 -5.21 22.44
N TYR A 224 -10.86 -4.73 21.62
CA TYR A 224 -10.60 -3.58 20.76
C TYR A 224 -10.36 -2.29 21.52
N LYS A 225 -11.11 -2.03 22.60
CA LYS A 225 -10.89 -0.84 23.43
C LYS A 225 -9.51 -0.81 24.06
N ARG A 226 -9.03 -1.95 24.59
CA ARG A 226 -7.67 -2.08 25.12
C ARG A 226 -6.62 -1.85 24.04
N TRP A 227 -6.80 -2.50 22.91
CA TRP A 227 -5.93 -2.35 21.75
C TRP A 227 -5.85 -0.91 21.28
N ASN A 228 -6.98 -0.23 21.14
CA ASN A 228 -7.04 1.15 20.69
C ASN A 228 -6.28 2.10 21.63
N VAL A 229 -6.41 1.93 22.94
CA VAL A 229 -5.65 2.74 23.92
C VAL A 229 -4.16 2.56 23.71
N LEU A 230 -3.69 1.33 23.58
CA LEU A 230 -2.28 1.02 23.40
C LEU A 230 -1.72 1.57 22.08
N VAL A 231 -2.49 1.43 20.99
CA VAL A 231 -2.17 2.01 19.69
C VAL A 231 -2.09 3.54 19.77
N GLU A 232 -3.05 4.17 20.47
CA GLU A 232 -3.05 5.62 20.67
C GLU A 232 -1.80 6.08 21.43
N GLU A 233 -1.40 5.39 22.48
CA GLU A 233 -0.19 5.70 23.26
C GLU A 233 1.08 5.59 22.41
N ILE A 234 1.21 4.53 21.60
CA ILE A 234 2.36 4.33 20.70
C ILE A 234 2.44 5.47 19.69
N ILE A 235 1.34 5.77 19.01
CA ILE A 235 1.35 6.81 17.98
C ILE A 235 1.52 8.19 18.55
N GLU A 236 0.91 8.49 19.69
CA GLU A 236 1.12 9.76 20.37
C GLU A 236 2.60 9.91 20.79
N THR A 237 3.22 8.85 21.24
CA THR A 237 4.65 8.82 21.52
C THR A 237 5.48 9.10 20.27
N ILE A 238 5.18 8.44 19.15
CA ILE A 238 5.86 8.64 17.87
C ILE A 238 5.74 10.10 17.42
N ILE A 239 4.52 10.62 17.37
CA ILE A 239 4.25 11.96 16.86
C ILE A 239 4.82 13.03 17.78
N SER A 240 4.58 12.92 19.10
CA SER A 240 5.00 13.96 20.07
C SER A 240 6.50 14.10 20.18
N ARG A 241 7.26 13.01 20.06
CA ARG A 241 8.72 13.06 20.12
C ARG A 241 9.33 13.58 18.82
N ASN A 242 8.73 13.26 17.68
CA ASN A 242 9.21 13.72 16.37
C ASN A 242 9.01 15.20 16.13
N ILE A 243 7.88 15.76 16.57
CA ILE A 243 7.57 17.18 16.38
C ILE A 243 8.55 18.08 17.17
N LYS A 244 9.10 17.60 18.27
CA LYS A 244 10.06 18.36 19.10
C LYS A 244 11.51 18.31 18.62
N SER A 245 11.80 17.56 17.56
CA SER A 245 13.15 17.50 17.01
C SER A 245 13.51 18.78 16.29
N LYS A 246 14.73 19.30 16.51
CA LYS A 246 15.27 20.47 15.75
C LYS A 246 15.36 20.16 14.24
N LEU A 247 15.34 18.91 13.85
CA LEU A 247 15.43 18.44 12.46
C LEU A 247 14.05 18.37 11.78
N GLY A 248 12.97 18.73 12.47
CA GLY A 248 11.60 18.62 11.96
C GLY A 248 10.94 17.27 12.28
N ILE A 249 9.91 16.90 11.54
CA ILE A 249 9.19 15.64 11.74
C ILE A 249 9.99 14.51 11.10
N ILE A 250 10.59 13.69 11.94
CA ILE A 250 11.27 12.46 11.52
C ILE A 250 10.37 11.30 11.92
N ILE A 251 10.02 10.45 10.97
CA ILE A 251 9.28 9.23 11.24
C ILE A 251 10.27 8.08 11.16
N PRO A 252 10.55 7.45 12.30
CA PRO A 252 11.51 6.36 12.32
C PRO A 252 10.96 5.16 11.54
N LYS A 253 11.80 4.56 10.73
CA LYS A 253 11.47 3.28 10.08
C LYS A 253 11.30 2.16 11.08
N VAL A 254 12.04 2.25 12.18
CA VAL A 254 12.15 1.22 13.19
C VAL A 254 12.11 1.84 14.58
N LEU A 255 11.42 1.18 15.50
CA LEU A 255 11.45 1.49 16.92
C LEU A 255 12.22 0.42 17.67
N LYS A 256 13.05 0.82 18.62
CA LYS A 256 13.77 -0.09 19.52
C LYS A 256 12.89 -0.47 20.71
N ILE A 257 13.03 -1.70 21.16
CA ILE A 257 12.40 -2.20 22.37
C ILE A 257 13.50 -2.38 23.42
N ASP A 258 13.33 -1.78 24.62
CA ASP A 258 14.29 -1.90 25.71
C ASP A 258 14.15 -3.26 26.45
N ASN A 259 15.13 -3.56 27.32
CA ASN A 259 15.14 -4.77 28.15
C ASN A 259 13.91 -4.88 29.09
N CYS A 260 13.20 -3.77 29.33
CA CYS A 260 11.95 -3.73 30.07
C CYS A 260 10.72 -3.86 29.18
N ARG A 261 10.89 -4.25 27.92
CA ARG A 261 9.84 -4.38 26.90
C ARG A 261 9.07 -3.09 26.63
N ARG A 262 9.71 -1.93 26.76
CA ARG A 262 9.11 -0.63 26.43
C ARG A 262 9.67 -0.14 25.10
N ILE A 263 8.81 0.50 24.31
CA ILE A 263 9.23 1.15 23.06
C ILE A 263 10.10 2.35 23.42
N VAL A 264 11.36 2.30 23.01
CA VAL A 264 12.33 3.37 23.19
C VAL A 264 12.59 4.03 21.86
N PHE A 265 12.48 5.35 21.85
CA PHE A 265 12.79 6.16 20.70
C PHE A 265 14.31 6.42 20.68
N GLU A 266 15.03 5.65 19.90
CA GLU A 266 16.37 6.05 19.45
C GLU A 266 16.24 6.47 17.99
N VAL A 267 16.44 7.76 17.72
CA VAL A 267 16.61 8.25 16.34
C VAL A 267 18.05 7.96 16.00
N ASP A 268 18.30 6.91 15.24
CA ASP A 268 19.63 6.66 14.68
C ASP A 268 20.05 7.83 13.77
N VAL A 269 21.35 8.08 13.78
CA VAL A 269 21.95 9.25 13.10
C VAL A 269 21.68 9.24 11.59
N GLU A 270 21.37 8.08 11.03
CA GLU A 270 21.02 7.90 9.61
C GLU A 270 19.56 8.29 9.28
N ASP A 271 18.65 8.29 10.24
CA ASP A 271 17.26 8.75 10.06
C ASP A 271 17.12 10.29 10.10
N LYS A 272 18.19 11.02 9.81
CA LYS A 272 18.20 12.49 9.81
C LYS A 272 17.31 13.11 8.73
N TYR A 273 16.91 12.32 7.75
CA TYR A 273 16.13 12.80 6.63
C TYR A 273 14.64 12.56 6.83
N PHE A 274 13.85 13.58 6.51
CA PHE A 274 12.41 13.45 6.47
C PHE A 274 12.01 12.42 5.39
N ASN A 275 11.49 11.29 5.84
CA ASN A 275 11.01 10.25 4.94
C ASN A 275 9.50 10.43 4.71
N TYR A 276 9.11 10.83 3.52
CA TYR A 276 7.69 11.00 3.17
C TYR A 276 7.05 9.75 2.56
N SER A 277 7.79 8.66 2.35
CA SER A 277 7.28 7.46 1.67
C SER A 277 5.98 6.89 2.28
N TRP A 278 5.23 6.18 1.45
CA TRP A 278 4.07 5.41 1.91
C TRP A 278 4.50 4.18 2.73
N CYS A 279 5.49 3.45 2.25
CA CYS A 279 5.88 2.18 2.86
C CYS A 279 6.44 2.34 4.29
N HIS A 280 7.26 3.35 4.54
CA HIS A 280 7.96 3.53 5.82
C HIS A 280 7.97 4.97 6.34
N GLY A 281 7.20 5.88 5.74
CA GLY A 281 7.34 7.30 6.02
C GLY A 281 6.04 8.01 6.42
N ALA A 282 6.08 9.34 6.26
CA ALA A 282 5.02 10.24 6.69
C ALA A 282 3.67 9.98 6.02
N ILE A 283 3.66 9.65 4.74
CA ILE A 283 2.42 9.37 3.99
C ILE A 283 1.72 8.14 4.58
N GLY A 284 2.46 7.05 4.84
CA GLY A 284 1.90 5.87 5.49
C GLY A 284 1.31 6.16 6.86
N LEU A 285 2.04 6.91 7.70
CA LEU A 285 1.56 7.33 9.00
C LEU A 285 0.32 8.22 8.89
N MET A 286 0.28 9.16 7.93
CA MET A 286 -0.86 10.07 7.77
C MET A 286 -2.10 9.36 7.23
N ASN A 287 -1.94 8.40 6.31
CA ASN A 287 -3.05 7.56 5.86
C ASN A 287 -3.65 6.77 7.03
N PHE A 288 -2.79 6.25 7.90
CA PHE A 288 -3.24 5.66 9.15
C PHE A 288 -3.96 6.67 10.05
N CYS A 289 -3.40 7.87 10.28
CA CYS A 289 -3.98 8.90 11.13
C CYS A 289 -5.33 9.43 10.62
N ASN A 290 -5.57 9.43 9.31
CA ASN A 290 -6.84 9.84 8.73
C ASN A 290 -8.03 8.96 9.20
N LEU A 291 -7.77 7.72 9.61
CA LEU A 291 -8.80 6.86 10.22
C LEU A 291 -9.18 7.27 11.66
N TYR A 292 -8.37 8.09 12.31
CA TYR A 292 -8.51 8.45 13.72
C TYR A 292 -8.74 9.94 13.90
N SER A 293 -9.99 10.34 14.04
CA SER A 293 -10.40 11.76 14.16
C SER A 293 -9.74 12.55 15.32
N LYS A 294 -9.29 11.87 16.36
CA LYS A 294 -8.61 12.51 17.52
C LYS A 294 -7.16 12.94 17.21
N ARG A 295 -6.57 12.52 16.09
CA ARG A 295 -5.14 12.72 15.78
C ARG A 295 -4.87 13.91 14.85
N ASN A 296 -5.89 14.71 14.54
CA ASN A 296 -5.76 15.90 13.68
C ASN A 296 -4.83 16.98 14.23
N LYS A 297 -4.40 16.90 15.52
CA LYS A 297 -3.52 17.90 16.13
C LYS A 297 -2.20 18.11 15.37
N TYR A 298 -1.64 17.05 14.79
CA TYR A 298 -0.36 17.09 14.09
C TYR A 298 -0.49 17.02 12.57
N LYS A 299 -1.72 16.76 12.08
CA LYS A 299 -1.97 16.62 10.65
C LYS A 299 -1.53 17.86 9.87
N ASN A 300 -1.95 19.04 10.31
CA ASN A 300 -1.65 20.29 9.61
C ASN A 300 -0.14 20.55 9.51
N GLU A 301 0.63 20.19 10.53
CA GLU A 301 2.08 20.39 10.52
C GLU A 301 2.79 19.43 9.57
N ILE A 302 2.36 18.17 9.55
CA ILE A 302 2.88 17.16 8.61
C ILE A 302 2.46 17.50 7.17
N ASP A 303 1.20 17.87 6.95
CA ASP A 303 0.68 18.27 5.65
C ASP A 303 1.45 19.48 5.10
N LEU A 304 1.73 20.49 5.94
CA LEU A 304 2.55 21.65 5.55
C LEU A 304 3.97 21.23 5.16
N LYS A 305 4.56 20.28 5.89
CA LYS A 305 5.90 19.81 5.56
C LYS A 305 5.92 19.02 4.26
N LEU A 306 4.94 18.12 4.04
CA LEU A 306 4.79 17.39 2.78
C LEU A 306 4.55 18.34 1.60
N TYR A 307 3.76 19.39 1.81
CA TYR A 307 3.56 20.45 0.82
C TYR A 307 4.85 21.17 0.48
N ASN A 308 5.65 21.56 1.49
CA ASN A 308 6.95 22.20 1.26
C ASN A 308 7.94 21.29 0.53
N GLU A 309 7.94 19.98 0.82
CA GLU A 309 8.74 19.01 0.06
C GLU A 309 8.29 18.92 -1.41
N CYS A 310 6.98 19.00 -1.67
CA CYS A 310 6.45 19.10 -3.04
C CYS A 310 6.99 20.37 -3.75
N ILE A 311 6.88 21.54 -3.13
CA ILE A 311 7.39 22.80 -3.71
C ILE A 311 8.89 22.71 -4.01
N LYS A 312 9.68 22.14 -3.11
CA LYS A 312 11.11 21.92 -3.34
C LYS A 312 11.35 21.00 -4.54
N SER A 313 10.57 19.90 -4.66
CA SER A 313 10.73 18.94 -5.75
C SER A 313 10.46 19.54 -7.15
N LEU A 314 9.72 20.65 -7.22
CA LEU A 314 9.47 21.36 -8.46
C LEU A 314 10.59 22.34 -8.83
N SER A 315 11.51 22.62 -7.92
CA SER A 315 12.67 23.46 -8.22
C SER A 315 13.74 22.67 -9.00
N THR A 316 14.36 23.31 -9.98
CA THR A 316 15.35 22.70 -10.89
C THR A 316 16.62 22.18 -10.19
N ASN A 317 16.85 22.54 -8.94
CA ASN A 317 18.04 22.16 -8.14
C ASN A 317 17.80 21.02 -7.16
N TYR A 318 16.64 20.36 -7.20
CA TYR A 318 16.25 19.38 -6.19
C TYR A 318 16.81 17.96 -6.42
N CYS A 319 17.55 17.76 -7.50
CA CYS A 319 17.86 16.43 -8.02
C CYS A 319 18.77 15.53 -7.16
N ASP A 320 19.38 15.99 -6.05
CA ASP A 320 20.59 15.28 -5.61
C ASP A 320 20.58 14.62 -4.23
N GLU A 321 19.61 14.85 -3.33
CA GLU A 321 19.84 14.38 -1.96
C GLU A 321 18.72 13.56 -1.28
N ILE A 322 17.46 13.64 -1.72
CA ILE A 322 16.34 13.11 -0.91
C ILE A 322 15.36 12.21 -1.69
N ILE A 323 15.19 12.42 -3.00
CA ILE A 323 14.23 11.66 -3.82
C ILE A 323 14.99 10.76 -4.77
N VAL A 324 14.91 9.47 -4.48
CA VAL A 324 15.65 8.45 -5.24
C VAL A 324 14.92 8.09 -6.54
N ASP A 325 13.58 8.29 -6.62
CA ASP A 325 12.79 7.93 -7.80
C ASP A 325 11.42 8.63 -7.89
N HIS A 326 10.64 8.24 -8.88
CA HIS A 326 9.31 8.79 -9.19
C HIS A 326 8.15 7.85 -8.83
N CYS A 327 8.41 6.71 -8.19
CA CYS A 327 7.40 5.69 -7.91
C CYS A 327 6.32 6.15 -6.91
N ILE A 328 5.25 5.36 -6.77
CA ILE A 328 4.18 5.65 -5.82
C ILE A 328 4.53 5.26 -4.39
N CYS A 329 5.39 4.27 -4.19
CA CYS A 329 5.72 3.73 -2.88
C CYS A 329 6.57 4.69 -2.05
N HIS A 330 7.66 5.20 -2.61
CA HIS A 330 8.63 6.04 -1.91
C HIS A 330 9.14 7.23 -2.74
N GLY A 331 8.58 7.41 -3.94
CA GLY A 331 8.95 8.46 -4.88
C GLY A 331 7.97 9.64 -4.93
N LEU A 332 8.22 10.54 -5.90
CA LEU A 332 7.45 11.77 -6.10
C LEU A 332 5.96 11.51 -6.35
N ALA A 333 5.61 10.44 -7.08
CA ALA A 333 4.23 10.13 -7.37
C ALA A 333 3.42 9.89 -6.09
N GLY A 334 4.00 9.19 -5.10
CA GLY A 334 3.34 8.99 -3.80
C GLY A 334 3.08 10.31 -3.08
N LEU A 335 4.06 11.22 -3.06
CA LEU A 335 3.92 12.55 -2.47
C LEU A 335 2.81 13.36 -3.16
N TYR A 336 2.84 13.44 -4.49
CA TYR A 336 1.86 14.21 -5.26
C TYR A 336 0.45 13.63 -5.13
N TYR A 337 0.33 12.30 -5.11
CA TYR A 337 -0.95 11.65 -4.91
C TYR A 337 -1.54 11.89 -3.53
N TYR A 338 -0.72 11.82 -2.48
CA TYR A 338 -1.15 12.16 -1.12
C TYR A 338 -1.71 13.59 -1.05
N LEU A 339 -0.99 14.55 -1.58
CA LEU A 339 -1.41 15.97 -1.58
C LEU A 339 -2.69 16.18 -2.41
N PHE A 340 -2.83 15.47 -3.53
CA PHE A 340 -4.03 15.51 -4.36
C PHE A 340 -5.26 14.98 -3.62
N VAL A 341 -5.18 13.79 -3.03
CA VAL A 341 -6.30 13.16 -2.30
C VAL A 341 -6.74 14.01 -1.10
N ASN A 342 -5.77 14.61 -0.40
CA ASN A 342 -6.04 15.49 0.74
C ASN A 342 -6.39 16.93 0.34
N LYS A 343 -6.56 17.23 -0.97
CA LYS A 343 -6.94 18.55 -1.50
C LYS A 343 -5.96 19.67 -1.13
N LEU A 344 -4.69 19.35 -1.02
CA LEU A 344 -3.62 20.30 -0.70
C LEU A 344 -3.00 20.91 -1.97
N LEU A 345 -3.22 20.33 -3.16
CA LEU A 345 -2.79 20.89 -4.43
C LEU A 345 -3.84 21.84 -4.99
N ASN A 346 -3.43 23.09 -5.32
CA ASN A 346 -4.21 23.97 -6.17
C ASN A 346 -4.06 23.55 -7.66
N TYR A 347 -4.79 24.22 -8.55
CA TYR A 347 -4.79 23.87 -9.97
C TYR A 347 -3.44 24.08 -10.66
N GLU A 348 -2.75 25.16 -10.32
CA GLU A 348 -1.44 25.51 -10.88
C GLU A 348 -0.39 24.49 -10.46
N LEU A 349 -0.27 24.25 -9.16
CA LEU A 349 0.65 23.28 -8.61
C LEU A 349 0.37 21.85 -9.12
N MET A 350 -0.90 21.50 -9.33
CA MET A 350 -1.26 20.20 -9.90
C MET A 350 -0.76 20.04 -11.34
N ASN A 351 -0.80 21.10 -12.16
CA ASN A 351 -0.24 21.06 -13.51
C ASN A 351 1.30 20.96 -13.47
N GLU A 352 1.96 21.69 -12.60
CA GLU A 352 3.41 21.62 -12.42
C GLU A 352 3.85 20.23 -11.95
N THR A 353 3.14 19.60 -11.02
CA THR A 353 3.43 18.23 -10.58
C THR A 353 3.24 17.20 -11.70
N CYS A 354 2.25 17.36 -12.57
CA CYS A 354 2.09 16.52 -13.76
C CYS A 354 3.29 16.64 -14.71
N ILE A 355 3.71 17.88 -15.01
CA ILE A 355 4.87 18.14 -15.88
C ILE A 355 6.15 17.57 -15.27
N ASN A 356 6.34 17.76 -13.98
CA ASN A 356 7.51 17.28 -13.27
C ASN A 356 7.58 15.73 -13.27
N LEU A 357 6.49 15.03 -12.93
CA LEU A 357 6.43 13.57 -13.02
C LEU A 357 6.76 13.06 -14.42
N PHE A 358 6.28 13.76 -15.42
CA PHE A 358 6.55 13.37 -16.79
C PHE A 358 8.01 13.60 -17.18
N HIS A 359 8.61 14.72 -16.82
CA HIS A 359 10.03 14.96 -17.09
C HIS A 359 10.93 13.92 -16.41
N TYR A 360 10.62 13.52 -15.19
CA TYR A 360 11.31 12.40 -14.53
C TYR A 360 11.15 11.10 -15.31
N TYR A 361 9.94 10.82 -15.78
CA TYR A 361 9.65 9.66 -16.61
C TYR A 361 10.45 9.69 -17.93
N ASP A 362 10.51 10.85 -18.60
CA ASP A 362 11.15 10.98 -19.93
C ASP A 362 12.68 10.98 -19.87
N ASN A 363 13.26 11.52 -18.80
CA ASN A 363 14.70 11.69 -18.63
C ASN A 363 15.35 10.58 -17.81
N SER A 364 14.57 9.69 -17.18
CA SER A 364 15.16 8.63 -16.38
C SER A 364 15.84 7.61 -17.29
N THR A 365 17.18 7.50 -17.19
CA THR A 365 17.98 6.42 -17.74
C THR A 365 17.69 5.07 -17.07
N PHE A 366 16.91 5.08 -16.00
CA PHE A 366 16.38 3.94 -15.24
C PHE A 366 15.16 3.28 -15.90
N ILE A 367 14.65 3.83 -17.00
CA ILE A 367 13.64 3.13 -17.79
C ILE A 367 14.35 2.05 -18.61
N GLU A 368 14.71 0.96 -17.98
CA GLU A 368 14.63 -0.31 -18.65
C GLU A 368 13.18 -0.39 -19.14
N LYS A 369 12.99 -0.45 -20.46
CA LYS A 369 11.70 -0.32 -21.14
C LYS A 369 10.60 -1.26 -20.63
N ASP A 370 10.93 -2.16 -19.73
CA ASP A 370 10.14 -3.31 -19.27
C ASP A 370 9.64 -3.18 -17.83
N ASN A 371 9.94 -2.09 -17.10
CA ASN A 371 9.61 -2.01 -15.69
C ASN A 371 8.33 -1.20 -15.42
N PHE A 372 7.16 -1.84 -15.60
CA PHE A 372 5.83 -1.29 -15.28
C PHE A 372 5.30 -1.77 -13.92
N GLN A 373 6.17 -2.00 -12.98
CA GLN A 373 5.77 -2.35 -11.62
C GLN A 373 4.91 -1.24 -11.00
N LEU A 374 3.88 -1.64 -10.25
CA LEU A 374 2.94 -0.69 -9.67
C LEU A 374 3.56 0.09 -8.51
N LEU A 375 4.32 -0.57 -7.63
CA LEU A 375 4.85 0.08 -6.42
C LEU A 375 6.14 0.85 -6.68
N ASP A 376 7.12 0.21 -7.29
CA ASP A 376 8.51 0.67 -7.30
C ASP A 376 8.96 1.21 -8.66
N ALA A 377 8.03 1.33 -9.62
CA ALA A 377 8.35 1.79 -10.95
C ALA A 377 7.24 2.62 -11.60
N ASN A 378 7.23 2.64 -12.93
CA ASN A 378 6.42 3.55 -13.75
C ASN A 378 4.90 3.36 -13.64
N GLY A 379 4.42 2.15 -13.33
CA GLY A 379 2.99 1.84 -13.31
C GLY A 379 2.19 2.68 -12.32
N GLY A 380 2.70 2.80 -11.08
CA GLY A 380 2.05 3.62 -10.06
C GLY A 380 2.16 5.12 -10.33
N ALA A 381 3.31 5.59 -10.80
CA ALA A 381 3.49 6.98 -11.20
C ALA A 381 2.50 7.36 -12.32
N PHE A 382 2.27 6.44 -13.26
CA PHE A 382 1.29 6.63 -14.31
C PHE A 382 -0.17 6.71 -13.81
N LEU A 383 -0.57 5.86 -12.87
CA LEU A 383 -1.89 5.95 -12.24
C LEU A 383 -2.10 7.30 -11.52
N VAL A 384 -1.05 7.79 -10.86
CA VAL A 384 -1.05 9.11 -10.25
C VAL A 384 -1.21 10.20 -11.30
N LEU A 385 -0.44 10.15 -12.37
CA LEU A 385 -0.54 11.12 -13.46
C LEU A 385 -1.95 11.13 -14.07
N LEU A 386 -2.53 9.96 -14.35
CA LEU A 386 -3.92 9.84 -14.82
C LEU A 386 -4.91 10.47 -13.85
N SER A 387 -4.71 10.27 -12.55
CA SER A 387 -5.58 10.81 -11.51
C SER A 387 -5.51 12.33 -11.45
N LEU A 388 -4.32 12.89 -11.51
CA LEU A 388 -4.09 14.35 -11.51
C LEU A 388 -4.72 15.02 -12.75
N ILE A 389 -4.50 14.45 -13.94
CA ILE A 389 -5.05 14.95 -15.21
C ILE A 389 -6.59 14.91 -15.19
N ASN A 390 -7.17 13.81 -14.74
CA ASN A 390 -8.62 13.63 -14.71
C ASN A 390 -9.29 14.20 -13.46
N LYS A 391 -8.52 14.67 -12.49
CA LYS A 391 -8.99 15.18 -11.19
C LYS A 391 -9.87 14.16 -10.44
N LYS A 392 -9.51 12.89 -10.54
CA LYS A 392 -10.22 11.76 -9.93
C LYS A 392 -9.22 10.79 -9.33
N ARG A 393 -9.59 10.19 -8.21
CA ARG A 393 -8.81 9.10 -7.61
C ARG A 393 -8.77 7.91 -8.58
N PHE A 394 -7.65 7.20 -8.64
CA PHE A 394 -7.59 5.94 -9.39
C PHE A 394 -8.28 4.80 -8.61
N ILE A 395 -8.78 3.81 -9.34
CA ILE A 395 -9.41 2.63 -8.76
C ILE A 395 -8.33 1.76 -8.13
N GLY A 396 -8.55 1.32 -6.90
CA GLY A 396 -7.59 0.52 -6.14
C GLY A 396 -6.67 1.35 -5.25
N ASP A 397 -6.88 2.67 -5.12
CA ASP A 397 -6.06 3.49 -4.22
C ASP A 397 -6.29 3.19 -2.73
N GLU A 398 -7.37 2.50 -2.39
CA GLU A 398 -7.58 1.94 -1.06
C GLU A 398 -6.51 0.91 -0.65
N LEU A 399 -5.80 0.29 -1.62
CA LEU A 399 -4.61 -0.53 -1.36
C LEU A 399 -3.52 0.26 -0.62
N PHE A 400 -3.45 1.56 -0.82
CA PHE A 400 -2.50 2.46 -0.17
C PHE A 400 -3.07 3.09 1.11
N GLY A 401 -4.27 2.67 1.56
CA GLY A 401 -4.94 3.19 2.75
C GLY A 401 -5.62 4.54 2.54
N TYR A 402 -5.84 4.98 1.31
CA TYR A 402 -6.66 6.15 1.03
C TYR A 402 -8.15 5.78 1.15
N VAL A 403 -8.86 6.47 2.01
CA VAL A 403 -10.29 6.23 2.34
C VAL A 403 -11.19 7.33 1.77
#